data_c3eab7924378900d2c693673d4f2abac
#
_entry.id   c3eab7924378900d2c693673d4f2abac
#
_cell.length_a   1.000
_cell.length_b   1.000
_cell.length_c   1.000
_cell.angle_alpha   90.00
_cell.angle_beta   90.00
_cell.angle_gamma   90.00
#
_symmetry.space_group_name_H-M   'P 1'
#
loop_
_entity.id
_entity.type
_entity.pdbx_description
1 polymer ?
#
loop_
_entity_poly.entity_id
_entity_poly.type
_entity_poly.pdbx_seq_one_letter_code
_entity_poly.pdbx_strand_id
1 'polypeptide(L)'
;MGKIILLDENTINKIAAGEVIDRPASVVKELMENSIDADATSITVEVRNGGKNLISVIDNGCGIMREDIPYLFERHATSKIKSIDDLNRIITLGFRGEAMSSIAAVADIELESQSNEDILGTRIVMHSGKIIEKKEISTSIGTIIKVKNLFHNIPARLKFLKSDKTELTYITDTVEKIALSNTHISIKYIVDDNIVFQTPGNGDLLSVIQCIYGIKTAKLMLPVEYSNSLLSIHGYISKPELNKGNSKQIIFSING
;
A
#
# COMPACT_ATOMS: atom_id res chain seq x y z
N MET A 1 38.39 -21.09 16.27
CA MET A 1 37.20 -21.20 15.38
C MET A 1 36.72 -19.79 15.06
N GLY A 2 36.51 -19.47 13.79
CA GLY A 2 35.96 -18.17 13.38
C GLY A 2 34.54 -17.98 13.91
N LYS A 3 34.21 -16.74 14.34
CA LYS A 3 32.85 -16.39 14.84
C LYS A 3 31.89 -15.95 13.74
N ILE A 4 32.38 -15.78 12.50
CA ILE A 4 31.58 -15.31 11.35
C ILE A 4 31.14 -16.54 10.56
N ILE A 5 29.84 -16.65 10.30
CA ILE A 5 29.22 -17.71 9.52
C ILE A 5 28.41 -17.08 8.36
N LEU A 6 28.31 -17.79 7.26
CA LEU A 6 27.37 -17.45 6.18
C LEU A 6 25.97 -17.90 6.57
N LEU A 7 25.00 -16.98 6.48
CA LEU A 7 23.60 -17.31 6.78
C LEU A 7 22.98 -18.04 5.60
N ASP A 8 21.97 -18.86 5.87
CA ASP A 8 21.14 -19.48 4.84
C ASP A 8 20.21 -18.44 4.20
N GLU A 9 19.80 -18.73 2.97
CA GLU A 9 18.97 -17.84 2.14
C GLU A 9 17.65 -17.41 2.82
N ASN A 10 16.99 -18.33 3.52
CA ASN A 10 15.73 -18.06 4.23
C ASN A 10 15.95 -17.06 5.37
N THR A 11 17.06 -17.20 6.12
CA THR A 11 17.44 -16.26 7.17
C THR A 11 17.79 -14.89 6.59
N ILE A 12 18.56 -14.85 5.50
CA ILE A 12 18.88 -13.59 4.78
C ILE A 12 17.60 -12.91 4.32
N ASN A 13 16.66 -13.65 3.73
CA ASN A 13 15.39 -13.15 3.24
C ASN A 13 14.53 -12.53 4.36
N LYS A 14 14.46 -13.19 5.51
CA LYS A 14 13.71 -12.68 6.67
C LYS A 14 14.34 -11.44 7.30
N ILE A 15 15.68 -11.33 7.33
CA ILE A 15 16.39 -10.15 7.82
C ILE A 15 16.11 -8.96 6.90
N ALA A 16 16.35 -9.12 5.60
CA ALA A 16 16.14 -8.06 4.63
C ALA A 16 14.67 -7.65 4.48
N ALA A 17 13.74 -8.63 4.50
CA ALA A 17 12.31 -8.32 4.55
C ALA A 17 11.97 -7.37 5.69
N GLY A 18 12.70 -7.44 6.76
CA GLY A 18 12.50 -6.58 7.89
C GLY A 18 13.05 -5.19 7.79
N GLU A 19 13.91 -4.91 6.87
CA GLU A 19 14.35 -3.57 6.55
C GLU A 19 13.32 -2.84 5.68
N VAL A 20 12.52 -3.60 4.92
CA VAL A 20 11.46 -3.08 4.05
C VAL A 20 10.11 -3.03 4.77
N ILE A 21 9.74 -4.11 5.44
CA ILE A 21 8.45 -4.26 6.13
C ILE A 21 8.68 -4.32 7.64
N ASP A 22 8.49 -3.21 8.33
CA ASP A 22 8.64 -3.10 9.79
C ASP A 22 7.32 -3.26 10.55
N ARG A 23 6.18 -2.96 9.92
CA ARG A 23 4.84 -2.99 10.51
C ARG A 23 3.72 -3.18 9.47
N PRO A 24 2.46 -3.41 9.93
CA PRO A 24 1.31 -3.52 9.02
C PRO A 24 1.09 -2.31 8.11
N ALA A 25 1.32 -1.09 8.59
CA ALA A 25 1.18 0.13 7.79
C ALA A 25 2.14 0.17 6.59
N SER A 26 3.36 -0.41 6.71
CA SER A 26 4.30 -0.53 5.59
C SER A 26 3.77 -1.45 4.50
N VAL A 27 3.12 -2.56 4.87
CA VAL A 27 2.46 -3.45 3.91
C VAL A 27 1.34 -2.71 3.16
N VAL A 28 0.46 -2.02 3.90
CA VAL A 28 -0.65 -1.26 3.30
C VAL A 28 -0.12 -0.21 2.33
N LYS A 29 0.93 0.53 2.73
CA LYS A 29 1.57 1.54 1.88
C LYS A 29 2.05 0.94 0.56
N GLU A 30 2.88 -0.09 0.62
CA GLU A 30 3.45 -0.73 -0.57
C GLU A 30 2.38 -1.29 -1.52
N LEU A 31 1.33 -1.94 -0.97
CA LEU A 31 0.27 -2.49 -1.78
C LEU A 31 -0.57 -1.39 -2.46
N MET A 32 -0.91 -0.31 -1.74
CA MET A 32 -1.63 0.83 -2.32
C MET A 32 -0.80 1.56 -3.38
N GLU A 33 0.49 1.77 -3.15
CA GLU A 33 1.40 2.38 -4.13
C GLU A 33 1.52 1.51 -5.39
N ASN A 34 1.54 0.18 -5.26
CA ASN A 34 1.50 -0.72 -6.41
C ASN A 34 0.17 -0.62 -7.19
N SER A 35 -0.95 -0.48 -6.50
CA SER A 35 -2.27 -0.27 -7.15
C SER A 35 -2.32 1.07 -7.89
N ILE A 36 -1.74 2.14 -7.33
CA ILE A 36 -1.63 3.45 -7.98
C ILE A 36 -0.74 3.35 -9.23
N ASP A 37 0.43 2.71 -9.11
CA ASP A 37 1.35 2.49 -10.23
C ASP A 37 0.77 1.58 -11.33
N ALA A 38 -0.29 0.82 -11.03
CA ALA A 38 -1.07 0.02 -11.98
C ALA A 38 -2.25 0.80 -12.61
N ASP A 39 -2.28 2.12 -12.46
CA ASP A 39 -3.31 3.03 -12.96
C ASP A 39 -4.73 2.68 -12.44
N ALA A 40 -4.84 2.21 -11.20
CA ALA A 40 -6.13 1.93 -10.58
C ALA A 40 -6.94 3.21 -10.38
N THR A 41 -8.22 3.17 -10.72
CA THR A 41 -9.19 4.25 -10.45
C THR A 41 -10.03 3.96 -9.20
N SER A 42 -9.96 2.73 -8.69
CA SER A 42 -10.66 2.29 -7.48
C SER A 42 -9.77 1.35 -6.68
N ILE A 43 -9.60 1.63 -5.40
CA ILE A 43 -8.83 0.80 -4.46
C ILE A 43 -9.68 0.55 -3.21
N THR A 44 -9.83 -0.71 -2.83
CA THR A 44 -10.45 -1.09 -1.55
C THR A 44 -9.37 -1.65 -0.63
N VAL A 45 -9.23 -1.07 0.55
CA VAL A 45 -8.33 -1.53 1.61
C VAL A 45 -9.16 -2.07 2.76
N GLU A 46 -8.98 -3.33 3.12
CA GLU A 46 -9.60 -3.96 4.28
C GLU A 46 -8.52 -4.44 5.25
N VAL A 47 -8.66 -4.13 6.52
CA VAL A 47 -7.76 -4.60 7.58
C VAL A 47 -8.54 -5.19 8.75
N ARG A 48 -7.95 -6.24 9.36
CA ARG A 48 -8.50 -6.86 10.57
C ARG A 48 -7.41 -7.00 11.64
N ASN A 49 -7.79 -6.79 12.89
CA ASN A 49 -6.89 -6.90 14.05
C ASN A 49 -5.62 -6.06 13.88
N GLY A 50 -5.75 -4.76 13.51
CA GLY A 50 -4.61 -3.87 13.30
C GLY A 50 -3.68 -4.30 12.16
N GLY A 51 -4.18 -5.07 11.19
CA GLY A 51 -3.43 -5.59 10.04
C GLY A 51 -2.58 -6.83 10.35
N LYS A 52 -2.65 -7.38 11.55
CA LYS A 52 -1.90 -8.60 11.93
C LYS A 52 -2.51 -9.85 11.29
N ASN A 53 -3.85 -9.95 11.30
CA ASN A 53 -4.56 -11.11 10.79
C ASN A 53 -4.86 -11.01 9.31
N LEU A 54 -5.25 -9.81 8.83
CA LEU A 54 -5.57 -9.57 7.44
C LEU A 54 -5.25 -8.13 7.05
N ILE A 55 -4.57 -8.00 5.91
CA ILE A 55 -4.51 -6.80 5.08
C ILE A 55 -4.94 -7.25 3.69
N SER A 56 -6.01 -6.68 3.16
CA SER A 56 -6.50 -6.95 1.79
C SER A 56 -6.51 -5.65 1.01
N VAL A 57 -5.91 -5.67 -0.17
CA VAL A 57 -5.98 -4.56 -1.14
C VAL A 57 -6.54 -5.11 -2.43
N ILE A 58 -7.59 -4.46 -2.92
CA ILE A 58 -8.31 -4.80 -4.16
C ILE A 58 -8.28 -3.58 -5.04
N ASP A 59 -7.80 -3.72 -6.26
CA ASP A 59 -7.76 -2.66 -7.25
C ASP A 59 -8.35 -3.10 -8.60
N ASN A 60 -8.68 -2.13 -9.42
CA ASN A 60 -9.13 -2.28 -10.79
C ASN A 60 -8.08 -1.77 -11.80
N GLY A 61 -6.80 -1.83 -11.44
CA GLY A 61 -5.70 -1.43 -12.31
C GLY A 61 -5.48 -2.38 -13.50
N CYS A 62 -4.36 -2.25 -14.19
CA CYS A 62 -4.04 -3.05 -15.38
C CYS A 62 -3.91 -4.56 -15.10
N GLY A 63 -3.83 -4.97 -13.83
CA GLY A 63 -3.56 -6.33 -13.43
C GLY A 63 -2.11 -6.75 -13.67
N ILE A 64 -1.81 -8.03 -13.45
CA ILE A 64 -0.47 -8.63 -13.62
C ILE A 64 -0.59 -9.74 -14.66
N MET A 65 0.24 -9.67 -15.70
CA MET A 65 0.27 -10.72 -16.73
C MET A 65 0.63 -12.07 -16.11
N ARG A 66 0.00 -13.12 -16.58
CA ARG A 66 0.21 -14.49 -16.11
C ARG A 66 1.69 -14.91 -16.10
N GLU A 67 2.46 -14.44 -17.09
CA GLU A 67 3.87 -14.73 -17.25
C GLU A 67 4.73 -14.03 -16.20
N ASP A 68 4.30 -12.85 -15.71
CA ASP A 68 5.03 -12.04 -14.74
C ASP A 68 4.73 -12.47 -13.28
N ILE A 69 3.61 -13.14 -13.02
CA ILE A 69 3.21 -13.52 -11.66
C ILE A 69 4.30 -14.34 -10.90
N PRO A 70 5.02 -15.29 -11.50
CA PRO A 70 6.12 -15.98 -10.81
C PRO A 70 7.22 -15.04 -10.34
N TYR A 71 7.55 -14.03 -11.14
CA TYR A 71 8.61 -13.07 -10.85
C TYR A 71 8.23 -12.03 -9.80
N LEU A 72 6.92 -11.83 -9.56
CA LEU A 72 6.43 -10.86 -8.57
C LEU A 72 7.02 -11.08 -7.17
N PHE A 73 7.31 -12.32 -6.82
CA PHE A 73 7.83 -12.71 -5.51
C PHE A 73 9.34 -12.93 -5.49
N GLU A 74 10.00 -12.77 -6.64
CA GLU A 74 11.46 -12.81 -6.74
C GLU A 74 12.06 -11.48 -6.31
N ARG A 75 13.25 -11.53 -5.71
CA ARG A 75 13.99 -10.32 -5.34
C ARG A 75 14.55 -9.64 -6.58
N HIS A 76 14.54 -8.31 -6.54
CA HIS A 76 15.08 -7.48 -7.63
C HIS A 76 14.33 -7.63 -8.95
N ALA A 77 13.14 -8.24 -8.94
CA ALA A 77 12.26 -8.30 -10.07
C ALA A 77 11.33 -7.08 -10.08
N THR A 78 11.41 -6.26 -11.10
CA THR A 78 10.60 -5.03 -11.24
C THR A 78 10.30 -4.76 -12.70
N SER A 79 9.08 -4.30 -12.98
CA SER A 79 8.69 -3.80 -14.29
C SER A 79 8.98 -2.30 -14.46
N LYS A 80 9.40 -1.61 -13.39
CA LYS A 80 9.40 -0.15 -13.28
C LYS A 80 10.73 0.50 -13.69
N ILE A 81 11.85 -0.24 -13.62
CA ILE A 81 13.18 0.22 -14.07
C ILE A 81 13.88 -0.92 -14.81
N LYS A 82 14.64 -0.57 -15.85
CA LYS A 82 15.43 -1.52 -16.66
C LYS A 82 16.93 -1.24 -16.60
N SER A 83 17.32 -0.02 -16.27
CA SER A 83 18.70 0.43 -16.26
C SER A 83 18.98 1.42 -15.13
N ILE A 84 20.26 1.68 -14.88
CA ILE A 84 20.69 2.67 -13.88
C ILE A 84 20.27 4.10 -14.26
N ASP A 85 20.15 4.36 -15.56
CA ASP A 85 19.73 5.68 -16.07
C ASP A 85 18.27 5.99 -15.74
N ASP A 86 17.43 4.95 -15.61
CA ASP A 86 16.02 5.10 -15.23
C ASP A 86 15.87 5.61 -13.79
N LEU A 87 16.88 5.39 -12.92
CA LEU A 87 16.86 5.91 -11.53
C LEU A 87 16.78 7.45 -11.47
N ASN A 88 17.28 8.14 -12.50
CA ASN A 88 17.21 9.60 -12.59
C ASN A 88 15.86 10.12 -13.12
N ARG A 89 14.97 9.22 -13.55
CA ARG A 89 13.68 9.54 -14.19
C ARG A 89 12.52 8.74 -13.61
N ILE A 90 12.64 8.31 -12.35
CA ILE A 90 11.57 7.55 -11.67
C ILE A 90 10.32 8.42 -11.58
N ILE A 91 9.21 7.91 -12.15
CA ILE A 91 7.88 8.51 -12.08
C ILE A 91 6.96 7.67 -11.17
N THR A 92 7.32 6.40 -10.93
CA THR A 92 6.55 5.46 -10.11
C THR A 92 6.86 5.64 -8.62
N LEU A 93 5.87 5.36 -7.77
CA LEU A 93 6.02 5.43 -6.31
C LEU A 93 6.95 4.32 -5.78
N GLY A 94 6.90 3.12 -6.37
CA GLY A 94 7.80 2.01 -6.07
C GLY A 94 8.76 1.72 -7.24
N PHE A 95 9.98 1.24 -6.98
CA PHE A 95 10.96 0.89 -8.02
C PHE A 95 11.92 -0.25 -7.65
N ARG A 96 12.01 -0.64 -6.37
CA ARG A 96 13.06 -1.55 -5.88
C ARG A 96 12.82 -3.03 -6.20
N GLY A 97 11.59 -3.42 -6.52
CA GLY A 97 11.23 -4.83 -6.77
C GLY A 97 11.41 -5.74 -5.54
N GLU A 98 11.28 -5.21 -4.33
CA GLU A 98 11.53 -5.96 -3.09
C GLU A 98 10.30 -6.05 -2.17
N ALA A 99 9.24 -5.27 -2.41
CA ALA A 99 8.09 -5.20 -1.54
C ALA A 99 7.37 -6.56 -1.45
N MET A 100 6.99 -7.13 -2.59
CA MET A 100 6.22 -8.39 -2.64
C MET A 100 7.03 -9.58 -2.14
N SER A 101 8.31 -9.70 -2.49
CA SER A 101 9.20 -10.76 -1.98
C SER A 101 9.41 -10.63 -0.48
N SER A 102 9.52 -9.39 0.04
CA SER A 102 9.64 -9.11 1.47
C SER A 102 8.37 -9.47 2.24
N ILE A 103 7.18 -9.10 1.71
CA ILE A 103 5.89 -9.46 2.33
C ILE A 103 5.72 -10.99 2.34
N ALA A 104 6.03 -11.67 1.22
CA ALA A 104 5.92 -13.13 1.10
C ALA A 104 6.83 -13.88 2.08
N ALA A 105 7.99 -13.33 2.39
CA ALA A 105 8.93 -13.94 3.36
C ALA A 105 8.39 -13.92 4.80
N VAL A 106 7.46 -13.01 5.14
CA VAL A 106 7.02 -12.75 6.52
C VAL A 106 5.52 -12.96 6.76
N ALA A 107 4.76 -13.36 5.74
CA ALA A 107 3.31 -13.54 5.81
C ALA A 107 2.83 -14.66 4.88
N ASP A 108 1.55 -15.02 5.00
CA ASP A 108 0.85 -15.84 4.03
C ASP A 108 0.17 -14.90 3.01
N ILE A 109 0.21 -15.26 1.72
CA ILE A 109 -0.34 -14.43 0.65
C ILE A 109 -1.37 -15.23 -0.16
N GLU A 110 -2.48 -14.57 -0.46
CA GLU A 110 -3.37 -14.95 -1.54
C GLU A 110 -3.39 -13.81 -2.56
N LEU A 111 -3.04 -14.12 -3.79
CA LEU A 111 -3.06 -13.21 -4.93
C LEU A 111 -4.04 -13.73 -5.97
N GLU A 112 -4.92 -12.86 -6.46
CA GLU A 112 -5.74 -13.08 -7.65
C GLU A 112 -5.53 -11.88 -8.57
N SER A 113 -5.14 -12.12 -9.82
CA SER A 113 -4.95 -11.03 -10.77
C SER A 113 -5.30 -11.47 -12.18
N GLN A 114 -5.86 -10.54 -12.95
CA GLN A 114 -6.10 -10.68 -14.37
C GLN A 114 -5.66 -9.41 -15.07
N SER A 115 -4.79 -9.56 -16.05
CA SER A 115 -4.41 -8.51 -17.00
C SER A 115 -5.49 -8.39 -18.09
N ASN A 116 -5.59 -7.23 -18.72
CA ASN A 116 -6.45 -7.03 -19.90
C ASN A 116 -5.96 -7.82 -21.13
N GLU A 117 -4.74 -8.34 -21.12
CA GLU A 117 -4.18 -9.18 -22.19
C GLU A 117 -4.49 -10.67 -21.99
N ASP A 118 -4.89 -11.07 -20.77
CA ASP A 118 -5.17 -12.46 -20.41
C ASP A 118 -6.68 -12.77 -20.50
N ILE A 119 -7.02 -13.97 -21.02
CA ILE A 119 -8.42 -14.46 -21.06
C ILE A 119 -8.92 -14.86 -19.67
N LEU A 120 -8.03 -15.44 -18.85
CA LEU A 120 -8.31 -15.89 -17.49
C LEU A 120 -7.31 -15.29 -16.53
N GLY A 121 -7.76 -14.97 -15.34
CA GLY A 121 -6.88 -14.57 -14.26
C GLY A 121 -6.13 -15.75 -13.65
N THR A 122 -5.14 -15.42 -12.82
CA THR A 122 -4.33 -16.39 -12.08
C THR A 122 -4.52 -16.16 -10.59
N ARG A 123 -4.75 -17.26 -9.85
CA ARG A 123 -4.69 -17.28 -8.39
C ARG A 123 -3.43 -17.98 -7.92
N ILE A 124 -2.75 -17.36 -6.96
CA ILE A 124 -1.63 -17.93 -6.22
C ILE A 124 -1.93 -17.89 -4.72
N VAL A 125 -1.61 -18.98 -4.04
CA VAL A 125 -1.55 -19.04 -2.58
C VAL A 125 -0.13 -19.37 -2.16
N MET A 126 0.39 -18.57 -1.24
CA MET A 126 1.74 -18.75 -0.69
C MET A 126 1.69 -18.89 0.82
N HIS A 127 2.54 -19.77 1.34
CA HIS A 127 2.77 -19.93 2.76
C HIS A 127 4.27 -19.81 3.04
N SER A 128 4.64 -18.85 3.90
CA SER A 128 6.05 -18.64 4.30
C SER A 128 7.03 -18.55 3.11
N GLY A 129 6.66 -17.80 2.07
CA GLY A 129 7.49 -17.57 0.87
C GLY A 129 7.46 -18.72 -0.16
N LYS A 130 6.66 -19.77 0.04
CA LYS A 130 6.52 -20.88 -0.92
C LYS A 130 5.16 -20.90 -1.55
N ILE A 131 5.09 -21.03 -2.87
CA ILE A 131 3.83 -21.21 -3.59
C ILE A 131 3.31 -22.63 -3.26
N ILE A 132 2.09 -22.69 -2.72
CA ILE A 132 1.38 -23.96 -2.40
C ILE A 132 0.23 -24.24 -3.37
N GLU A 133 -0.29 -23.21 -4.04
CA GLU A 133 -1.33 -23.35 -5.04
C GLU A 133 -1.10 -22.31 -6.16
N LYS A 134 -1.24 -22.74 -7.43
CA LYS A 134 -1.34 -21.87 -8.60
C LYS A 134 -2.38 -22.43 -9.54
N LYS A 135 -3.40 -21.63 -9.87
CA LYS A 135 -4.47 -22.05 -10.78
C LYS A 135 -5.03 -20.88 -11.59
N GLU A 136 -5.62 -21.20 -12.73
CA GLU A 136 -6.43 -20.26 -13.50
C GLU A 136 -7.79 -20.06 -12.85
N ILE A 137 -8.27 -18.83 -12.88
CA ILE A 137 -9.59 -18.46 -12.34
C ILE A 137 -10.28 -17.46 -13.27
N SER A 138 -11.61 -17.38 -13.16
CA SER A 138 -12.37 -16.26 -13.71
C SER A 138 -12.43 -15.16 -12.64
N THR A 139 -11.90 -13.99 -12.95
CA THR A 139 -11.92 -12.82 -12.08
C THR A 139 -12.06 -11.54 -12.92
N SER A 140 -12.20 -10.40 -12.31
CA SER A 140 -12.19 -9.11 -12.99
C SER A 140 -10.74 -8.66 -13.27
N ILE A 141 -10.56 -7.80 -14.29
CA ILE A 141 -9.29 -7.12 -14.54
C ILE A 141 -8.92 -6.31 -13.28
N GLY A 142 -7.65 -6.38 -12.89
CA GLY A 142 -7.11 -5.78 -11.69
C GLY A 142 -6.43 -6.80 -10.79
N THR A 143 -6.22 -6.43 -9.53
CA THR A 143 -5.49 -7.28 -8.59
C THR A 143 -6.17 -7.31 -7.22
N ILE A 144 -6.22 -8.50 -6.63
CA ILE A 144 -6.65 -8.75 -5.26
C ILE A 144 -5.46 -9.37 -4.53
N ILE A 145 -4.95 -8.70 -3.51
CA ILE A 145 -3.88 -9.23 -2.66
C ILE A 145 -4.39 -9.28 -1.23
N LYS A 146 -4.28 -10.46 -0.60
CA LYS A 146 -4.56 -10.67 0.81
C LYS A 146 -3.30 -11.14 1.51
N VAL A 147 -2.83 -10.35 2.45
CA VAL A 147 -1.71 -10.67 3.34
C VAL A 147 -2.28 -11.09 4.67
N LYS A 148 -1.99 -12.32 5.07
CA LYS A 148 -2.54 -12.95 6.29
C LYS A 148 -1.41 -13.30 7.26
N ASN A 149 -1.73 -13.29 8.55
CA ASN A 149 -0.82 -13.77 9.61
C ASN A 149 0.56 -13.09 9.58
N LEU A 150 0.60 -11.77 9.44
CA LEU A 150 1.84 -11.01 9.32
C LEU A 150 2.78 -11.30 10.49
N PHE A 151 4.05 -11.63 10.17
CA PHE A 151 5.12 -12.01 11.11
C PHE A 151 4.90 -13.32 11.90
N HIS A 152 3.95 -14.18 11.49
CA HIS A 152 3.72 -15.46 12.18
C HIS A 152 4.99 -16.31 12.29
N ASN A 153 5.88 -16.21 11.30
CA ASN A 153 7.14 -16.96 11.22
C ASN A 153 8.35 -16.21 11.79
N ILE A 154 8.13 -15.03 12.43
CA ILE A 154 9.17 -14.21 13.08
C ILE A 154 8.66 -13.76 14.46
N PRO A 155 8.66 -14.63 15.48
CA PRO A 155 8.08 -14.33 16.81
C PRO A 155 8.65 -13.08 17.47
N ALA A 156 9.94 -12.78 17.26
CA ALA A 156 10.56 -11.57 17.79
C ALA A 156 9.86 -10.31 17.25
N ARG A 157 9.59 -10.24 15.94
CA ARG A 157 8.89 -9.10 15.32
C ARG A 157 7.45 -8.98 15.75
N LEU A 158 6.74 -10.11 15.83
CA LEU A 158 5.36 -10.12 16.30
C LEU A 158 5.26 -9.52 17.72
N LYS A 159 6.25 -9.79 18.59
CA LYS A 159 6.34 -9.18 19.94
C LYS A 159 6.65 -7.68 19.93
N PHE A 160 7.33 -7.15 18.92
CA PHE A 160 7.63 -5.73 18.81
C PHE A 160 6.46 -4.89 18.29
N LEU A 161 5.48 -5.51 17.63
CA LEU A 161 4.26 -4.80 17.22
C LEU A 161 3.53 -4.25 18.44
N LYS A 162 3.00 -3.06 18.27
CA LYS A 162 2.17 -2.41 19.30
C LYS A 162 0.80 -3.08 19.40
N SER A 163 -0.09 -2.52 20.22
CA SER A 163 -1.48 -2.98 20.29
C SER A 163 -2.17 -2.82 18.93
N ASP A 164 -3.21 -3.62 18.66
CA ASP A 164 -3.97 -3.56 17.42
C ASP A 164 -4.50 -2.14 17.16
N LYS A 165 -4.97 -1.46 18.22
CA LYS A 165 -5.41 -0.07 18.13
C LYS A 165 -4.30 0.89 17.68
N THR A 166 -3.07 0.68 18.16
CA THR A 166 -1.93 1.55 17.78
C THR A 166 -1.50 1.27 16.35
N GLU A 167 -1.40 0.00 15.95
CA GLU A 167 -1.06 -0.36 14.55
C GLU A 167 -2.15 0.13 13.59
N LEU A 168 -3.42 0.00 13.98
CA LEU A 168 -4.54 0.54 13.20
C LEU A 168 -4.42 2.06 13.00
N THR A 169 -3.98 2.82 14.03
CA THR A 169 -3.77 4.26 13.90
C THR A 169 -2.72 4.57 12.83
N TYR A 170 -1.62 3.81 12.76
CA TYR A 170 -0.61 3.99 11.71
C TYR A 170 -1.14 3.64 10.32
N ILE A 171 -1.93 2.57 10.21
CA ILE A 171 -2.56 2.19 8.94
C ILE A 171 -3.51 3.29 8.48
N THR A 172 -4.41 3.76 9.36
CA THR A 172 -5.38 4.81 9.05
C THR A 172 -4.69 6.08 8.57
N ASP A 173 -3.64 6.53 9.29
CA ASP A 173 -2.83 7.70 8.89
C ASP A 173 -2.20 7.52 7.50
N THR A 174 -1.76 6.31 7.18
CA THR A 174 -1.20 5.99 5.85
C THR A 174 -2.27 6.04 4.75
N VAL A 175 -3.41 5.40 4.96
CA VAL A 175 -4.51 5.36 3.98
C VAL A 175 -5.09 6.76 3.75
N GLU A 176 -5.27 7.56 4.82
CA GLU A 176 -5.73 8.95 4.74
C GLU A 176 -4.77 9.82 3.89
N LYS A 177 -3.46 9.72 4.12
CA LYS A 177 -2.45 10.48 3.37
C LYS A 177 -2.45 10.11 1.90
N ILE A 178 -2.50 8.82 1.58
CA ILE A 178 -2.56 8.35 0.20
C ILE A 178 -3.86 8.83 -0.47
N ALA A 179 -5.00 8.79 0.22
CA ALA A 179 -6.26 9.27 -0.31
C ALA A 179 -6.26 10.78 -0.59
N LEU A 180 -5.64 11.57 0.29
CA LEU A 180 -5.53 13.03 0.10
C LEU A 180 -4.60 13.42 -1.05
N SER A 181 -3.56 12.62 -1.32
CA SER A 181 -2.63 12.85 -2.44
C SER A 181 -3.19 12.34 -3.78
N ASN A 182 -4.14 11.39 -3.77
CA ASN A 182 -4.66 10.73 -4.97
C ASN A 182 -6.17 10.94 -5.10
N THR A 183 -6.59 12.18 -5.19
CA THR A 183 -8.02 12.58 -5.21
C THR A 183 -8.82 12.03 -6.40
N HIS A 184 -8.14 11.63 -7.47
CA HIS A 184 -8.72 11.02 -8.68
C HIS A 184 -9.01 9.51 -8.52
N ILE A 185 -8.58 8.90 -7.41
CA ILE A 185 -8.82 7.49 -7.11
C ILE A 185 -9.93 7.37 -6.06
N SER A 186 -10.92 6.52 -6.31
CA SER A 186 -11.90 6.13 -5.30
C SER A 186 -11.27 5.15 -4.32
N ILE A 187 -11.09 5.55 -3.08
CA ILE A 187 -10.51 4.71 -2.02
C ILE A 187 -11.58 4.38 -0.99
N LYS A 188 -11.83 3.07 -0.83
CA LYS A 188 -12.71 2.53 0.21
C LYS A 188 -11.87 1.88 1.30
N TYR A 189 -11.99 2.36 2.53
CA TYR A 189 -11.25 1.85 3.69
C TYR A 189 -12.19 1.15 4.67
N ILE A 190 -11.89 -0.11 4.99
CA ILE A 190 -12.69 -1.01 5.81
C ILE A 190 -11.83 -1.53 6.96
N VAL A 191 -12.35 -1.45 8.18
CA VAL A 191 -11.70 -1.95 9.39
C VAL A 191 -12.68 -2.86 10.13
N ASP A 192 -12.29 -4.11 10.37
CA ASP A 192 -13.09 -5.10 11.08
C ASP A 192 -14.56 -5.11 10.57
N ASP A 193 -14.72 -5.27 9.25
CA ASP A 193 -15.97 -5.29 8.49
C ASP A 193 -16.77 -3.96 8.46
N ASN A 194 -16.26 -2.88 9.06
CA ASN A 194 -16.91 -1.57 9.06
C ASN A 194 -16.24 -0.61 8.08
N ILE A 195 -17.03 0.07 7.26
CA ILE A 195 -16.51 1.11 6.37
C ILE A 195 -16.16 2.33 7.23
N VAL A 196 -14.87 2.71 7.21
CA VAL A 196 -14.37 3.91 7.90
C VAL A 196 -14.63 5.15 7.05
N PHE A 197 -14.25 5.10 5.77
CA PHE A 197 -14.57 6.12 4.78
C PHE A 197 -14.53 5.55 3.35
N GLN A 198 -15.10 6.33 2.42
CA GLN A 198 -14.97 6.07 1.00
C GLN A 198 -14.88 7.42 0.26
N THR A 199 -13.83 7.61 -0.55
CA THR A 199 -13.63 8.79 -1.38
C THR A 199 -14.26 8.61 -2.76
N PRO A 200 -14.69 9.71 -3.41
CA PRO A 200 -15.42 9.60 -4.68
C PRO A 200 -14.51 9.35 -5.91
N GLY A 201 -13.22 9.69 -5.84
CA GLY A 201 -12.31 9.60 -6.99
C GLY A 201 -12.57 10.64 -8.08
N ASN A 202 -13.10 11.80 -7.71
CA ASN A 202 -13.55 12.86 -8.63
C ASN A 202 -12.52 13.99 -8.84
N GLY A 203 -11.32 13.87 -8.27
CA GLY A 203 -10.26 14.89 -8.34
C GLY A 203 -10.45 16.07 -7.37
N ASP A 204 -11.55 16.11 -6.59
CA ASP A 204 -11.81 17.20 -5.65
C ASP A 204 -11.29 16.90 -4.25
N LEU A 205 -10.22 17.61 -3.87
CA LEU A 205 -9.59 17.47 -2.55
C LEU A 205 -10.53 17.81 -1.40
N LEU A 206 -11.44 18.77 -1.56
CA LEU A 206 -12.39 19.12 -0.50
C LEU A 206 -13.39 17.99 -0.23
N SER A 207 -13.84 17.32 -1.27
CA SER A 207 -14.68 16.12 -1.16
C SER A 207 -13.95 15.00 -0.41
N VAL A 208 -12.66 14.78 -0.67
CA VAL A 208 -11.84 13.80 0.06
C VAL A 208 -11.70 14.19 1.54
N ILE A 209 -11.40 15.46 1.84
CA ILE A 209 -11.35 16.00 3.20
C ILE A 209 -12.69 15.79 3.92
N GLN A 210 -13.81 16.00 3.22
CA GLN A 210 -15.15 15.77 3.78
C GLN A 210 -15.39 14.30 4.12
N CYS A 211 -14.98 13.37 3.26
CA CYS A 211 -15.13 11.93 3.47
C CYS A 211 -14.31 11.44 4.68
N ILE A 212 -13.10 11.96 4.85
CA ILE A 212 -12.16 11.52 5.91
C ILE A 212 -12.48 12.21 7.24
N TYR A 213 -12.61 13.54 7.24
CA TYR A 213 -12.70 14.35 8.48
C TYR A 213 -14.11 14.88 8.77
N GLY A 214 -15.06 14.60 7.90
CA GLY A 214 -16.46 14.97 8.04
C GLY A 214 -16.79 16.39 7.56
N ILE A 215 -18.08 16.61 7.29
CA ILE A 215 -18.62 17.84 6.70
C ILE A 215 -18.35 19.10 7.56
N LYS A 216 -18.30 18.95 8.88
CA LYS A 216 -18.01 20.09 9.80
C LYS A 216 -16.59 20.59 9.58
N THR A 217 -15.62 19.69 9.40
CA THR A 217 -14.24 20.04 9.10
C THR A 217 -14.14 20.70 7.73
N ALA A 218 -14.72 20.07 6.69
CA ALA A 218 -14.68 20.62 5.32
C ALA A 218 -15.23 22.05 5.22
N LYS A 219 -16.30 22.40 5.96
CA LYS A 219 -16.87 23.76 6.00
C LYS A 219 -15.93 24.82 6.62
N LEU A 220 -14.94 24.38 7.39
CA LEU A 220 -13.96 25.26 8.04
C LEU A 220 -12.61 25.28 7.30
N MET A 221 -12.55 24.69 6.11
CA MET A 221 -11.35 24.71 5.28
C MET A 221 -11.39 25.89 4.31
N LEU A 222 -10.25 26.53 4.15
CA LEU A 222 -10.03 27.65 3.23
C LEU A 222 -9.07 27.19 2.14
N PRO A 223 -9.37 27.40 0.84
CA PRO A 223 -8.46 27.06 -0.23
C PRO A 223 -7.19 27.92 -0.15
N VAL A 224 -6.07 27.31 -0.47
CA VAL A 224 -4.77 27.98 -0.65
C VAL A 224 -4.27 27.66 -2.03
N GLU A 225 -3.93 28.71 -2.77
CA GLU A 225 -3.39 28.58 -4.12
C GLU A 225 -2.28 29.60 -4.31
N TYR A 226 -1.12 29.12 -4.76
CA TYR A 226 0.02 29.96 -5.09
C TYR A 226 0.82 29.33 -6.22
N SER A 227 1.22 30.10 -7.20
CA SER A 227 2.05 29.62 -8.29
C SER A 227 3.07 30.66 -8.71
N ASN A 228 4.29 30.21 -9.01
CA ASN A 228 5.33 31.03 -9.64
C ASN A 228 6.09 30.18 -10.68
N SER A 229 7.19 30.71 -11.22
CA SER A 229 8.01 30.01 -12.23
C SER A 229 8.72 28.75 -11.74
N LEU A 230 8.82 28.54 -10.42
CA LEU A 230 9.58 27.44 -9.81
C LEU A 230 8.68 26.37 -9.18
N LEU A 231 7.54 26.77 -8.60
CA LEU A 231 6.65 25.87 -7.87
C LEU A 231 5.19 26.33 -7.95
N SER A 232 4.29 25.37 -7.78
CA SER A 232 2.87 25.59 -7.58
C SER A 232 2.45 24.92 -6.27
N ILE A 233 1.70 25.64 -5.44
CA ILE A 233 1.14 25.15 -4.18
C ILE A 233 -0.37 25.24 -4.29
N HIS A 234 -1.09 24.16 -4.00
CA HIS A 234 -2.53 24.13 -3.89
C HIS A 234 -2.95 23.25 -2.73
N GLY A 235 -4.07 23.55 -2.11
CA GLY A 235 -4.59 22.75 -1.00
C GLY A 235 -5.55 23.54 -0.12
N TYR A 236 -5.65 23.15 1.12
CA TYR A 236 -6.55 23.74 2.10
C TYR A 236 -5.87 23.95 3.44
N ILE A 237 -6.22 25.06 4.12
CA ILE A 237 -5.87 25.32 5.52
C ILE A 237 -7.17 25.45 6.34
N SER A 238 -7.11 25.07 7.60
CA SER A 238 -8.24 25.23 8.50
C SER A 238 -8.38 26.65 9.03
N LYS A 239 -9.61 27.09 9.26
CA LYS A 239 -9.87 28.27 10.08
C LYS A 239 -9.37 28.04 11.52
N PRO A 240 -9.09 29.14 12.29
CA PRO A 240 -8.56 29.04 13.65
C PRO A 240 -9.43 28.20 14.62
N GLU A 241 -10.75 28.13 14.38
CA GLU A 241 -11.68 27.33 15.18
C GLU A 241 -11.39 25.84 15.15
N LEU A 242 -10.64 25.36 14.14
CA LEU A 242 -10.23 23.96 13.96
C LEU A 242 -8.79 23.70 14.40
N ASN A 243 -8.22 24.60 15.22
CA ASN A 243 -6.84 24.48 15.66
C ASN A 243 -6.60 23.15 16.41
N LYS A 244 -5.47 22.50 16.08
CA LYS A 244 -5.06 21.24 16.68
C LYS A 244 -3.79 21.43 17.52
N GLY A 245 -3.74 20.73 18.65
CA GLY A 245 -2.62 20.88 19.59
C GLY A 245 -1.28 20.28 19.15
N ASN A 246 -1.20 19.73 17.91
CA ASN A 246 0.04 19.15 17.37
C ASN A 246 0.13 19.27 15.85
N SER A 247 1.34 19.12 15.31
CA SER A 247 1.64 19.23 13.88
C SER A 247 1.35 17.96 13.07
N LYS A 248 0.87 16.88 13.66
CA LYS A 248 0.65 15.59 12.95
C LYS A 248 -0.39 15.67 11.84
N GLN A 249 -1.27 16.67 11.89
CA GLN A 249 -2.30 16.91 10.87
C GLN A 249 -1.88 17.95 9.82
N ILE A 250 -0.63 18.37 9.81
CA ILE A 250 -0.06 19.13 8.70
C ILE A 250 0.44 18.10 7.69
N ILE A 251 -0.21 18.04 6.54
CA ILE A 251 0.09 17.07 5.47
C ILE A 251 0.60 17.85 4.27
N PHE A 252 1.78 17.49 3.80
CA PHE A 252 2.36 17.97 2.56
C PHE A 252 2.57 16.79 1.62
N SER A 253 2.20 16.98 0.36
CA SER A 253 2.53 16.08 -0.73
C SER A 253 3.38 16.83 -1.75
N ILE A 254 4.37 16.18 -2.33
CA ILE A 254 5.26 16.77 -3.33
C ILE A 254 5.21 15.86 -4.55
N ASN A 255 4.68 16.39 -5.67
CA ASN A 255 4.54 15.67 -6.93
C ASN A 255 3.70 14.37 -6.83
N GLY A 256 2.71 14.35 -5.94
CA GLY A 256 1.82 13.21 -5.73
C GLY A 256 2.13 12.40 -4.48
#